data_082b34a2097e2080c110d385a9addb0b
#
_entry.id   082b34a2097e2080c110d385a9addb0b
#
_cell.length_a   1.000
_cell.length_b   1.000
_cell.length_c   1.000
_cell.angle_alpha   90.00
_cell.angle_beta   90.00
_cell.angle_gamma   90.00
#
_symmetry.space_group_name_H-M   'P 1'
#
loop_
_entity.id
_entity.type
_entity.pdbx_description
1 polymer ?
#
loop_
_entity_poly.entity_id
_entity_poly.type
_entity_poly.pdbx_seq_one_letter_code
_entity_poly.pdbx_strand_id
1 'polypeptide(L)'
;MDKEIEGIVEIGSKPIVERRATATGLLNLSQHSCQAIQKKAVKKGDVLEASTIAAIQAVKDTPRIVPHCHPIPLEGCTVNWSWEGHSLRCTVEVSAHYKTGIEMEALTGVSAG
;
A
#
# COMPACT_ATOMS: atom_id res chain seq x y z
N MET A 1 -23.98 -28.85 -3.91
CA MET A 1 -22.69 -28.69 -4.62
C MET A 1 -21.67 -28.09 -3.67
N ASP A 2 -20.59 -28.79 -3.47
CA ASP A 2 -19.55 -28.35 -2.55
C ASP A 2 -18.73 -27.21 -3.15
N LYS A 3 -18.31 -26.31 -2.31
CA LYS A 3 -17.50 -25.17 -2.69
C LYS A 3 -16.19 -25.22 -1.93
N GLU A 4 -15.11 -25.32 -2.65
CA GLU A 4 -13.77 -25.27 -2.08
C GLU A 4 -13.29 -23.81 -2.00
N ILE A 5 -12.70 -23.45 -0.87
CA ILE A 5 -12.10 -22.13 -0.67
C ILE A 5 -10.61 -22.35 -0.40
N GLU A 6 -9.76 -21.90 -1.32
CA GLU A 6 -8.34 -22.00 -1.16
C GLU A 6 -7.78 -20.84 -0.32
N GLY A 7 -6.86 -21.14 0.62
CA GLY A 7 -6.16 -20.13 1.40
C GLY A 7 -5.09 -19.40 0.58
N ILE A 8 -4.26 -20.19 -0.13
CA ILE A 8 -3.19 -19.66 -0.99
C ILE A 8 -3.22 -20.42 -2.30
N VAL A 9 -3.27 -19.67 -3.40
CA VAL A 9 -3.33 -20.26 -4.74
C VAL A 9 -1.97 -20.84 -5.14
N GLU A 10 -1.96 -22.02 -5.74
CA GLU A 10 -0.75 -22.65 -6.26
C GLU A 10 -0.18 -21.87 -7.45
N ILE A 11 1.08 -21.44 -7.37
CA ILE A 11 1.76 -20.68 -8.42
C ILE A 11 3.06 -21.29 -8.90
N GLY A 12 3.37 -22.53 -8.48
CA GLY A 12 4.65 -23.16 -8.78
C GLY A 12 4.99 -23.26 -10.26
N SER A 13 3.97 -23.38 -11.13
CA SER A 13 4.14 -23.50 -12.58
C SER A 13 4.17 -22.16 -13.32
N LYS A 14 3.89 -21.03 -12.66
CA LYS A 14 3.89 -19.73 -13.32
C LYS A 14 5.31 -19.22 -13.53
N PRO A 15 5.57 -18.50 -14.64
CA PRO A 15 6.88 -17.92 -14.88
C PRO A 15 7.14 -16.72 -13.96
N ILE A 16 8.42 -16.47 -13.67
CA ILE A 16 8.85 -15.26 -12.96
C ILE A 16 8.93 -14.14 -13.98
N VAL A 17 8.17 -13.06 -13.74
CA VAL A 17 8.16 -11.86 -14.58
C VAL A 17 8.17 -10.61 -13.71
N GLU A 18 8.49 -9.47 -14.31
CA GLU A 18 8.35 -8.20 -13.61
C GLU A 18 6.88 -7.93 -13.29
N ARG A 19 6.62 -7.58 -12.04
CA ARG A 19 5.28 -7.22 -11.57
C ARG A 19 5.32 -5.80 -11.04
N ARG A 20 4.33 -5.00 -11.43
CA ARG A 20 4.12 -3.66 -10.90
C ARG A 20 2.66 -3.50 -10.54
N ALA A 21 2.40 -2.84 -9.44
CA ALA A 21 1.05 -2.47 -9.04
C ALA A 21 1.06 -1.08 -8.44
N THR A 22 0.05 -0.30 -8.79
CA THR A 22 -0.14 1.03 -8.24
C THR A 22 -1.53 1.11 -7.63
N ALA A 23 -1.61 1.53 -6.39
CA ALA A 23 -2.87 1.79 -5.71
C ALA A 23 -2.91 3.24 -5.25
N THR A 24 -4.09 3.82 -5.22
CA THR A 24 -4.29 5.19 -4.78
C THR A 24 -5.49 5.27 -3.86
N GLY A 25 -5.41 6.18 -2.89
CA GLY A 25 -6.50 6.48 -1.98
C GLY A 25 -6.62 7.98 -1.78
N LEU A 26 -7.82 8.44 -1.55
CA LEU A 26 -8.10 9.86 -1.32
C LEU A 26 -8.77 10.02 0.04
N LEU A 27 -8.18 10.87 0.88
CA LEU A 27 -8.71 11.19 2.19
C LEU A 27 -9.20 12.63 2.19
N ASN A 28 -10.50 12.81 2.46
CA ASN A 28 -11.10 14.15 2.58
C ASN A 28 -10.87 14.66 4.00
N LEU A 29 -10.32 15.84 4.11
CA LEU A 29 -9.96 16.46 5.39
C LEU A 29 -10.72 17.76 5.61
N SER A 30 -10.90 18.12 6.88
CA SER A 30 -11.38 19.46 7.21
C SER A 30 -10.29 20.49 6.87
N GLN A 31 -10.69 21.75 6.68
CA GLN A 31 -9.73 22.83 6.45
C GLN A 31 -8.70 22.91 7.58
N HIS A 32 -9.16 22.76 8.82
CA HIS A 32 -8.29 22.79 10.00
C HIS A 32 -7.23 21.66 9.96
N SER A 33 -7.64 20.43 9.69
CA SER A 33 -6.71 19.30 9.60
C SER A 33 -5.74 19.46 8.44
N CYS A 34 -6.23 19.91 7.29
CA CYS A 34 -5.41 20.16 6.10
C CYS A 34 -4.30 21.18 6.42
N GLN A 35 -4.66 22.31 7.05
CA GLN A 35 -3.68 23.34 7.42
C GLN A 35 -2.69 22.82 8.46
N ALA A 36 -3.14 22.05 9.45
CA ALA A 36 -2.26 21.49 10.46
C ALA A 36 -1.20 20.59 9.86
N ILE A 37 -1.57 19.74 8.90
CA ILE A 37 -0.64 18.84 8.21
C ILE A 37 0.35 19.65 7.36
N GLN A 38 -0.15 20.61 6.57
CA GLN A 38 0.69 21.40 5.68
C GLN A 38 1.69 22.27 6.46
N LYS A 39 1.30 22.78 7.63
CA LYS A 39 2.16 23.60 8.49
C LYS A 39 3.03 22.78 9.43
N LYS A 40 2.92 21.45 9.38
CA LYS A 40 3.62 20.52 10.29
C LYS A 40 3.35 20.83 11.77
N ALA A 41 2.10 21.25 12.07
CA ALA A 41 1.67 21.68 13.40
C ALA A 41 1.06 20.55 14.24
N VAL A 42 1.18 19.31 13.81
CA VAL A 42 0.67 18.13 14.53
C VAL A 42 1.68 17.76 15.62
N LYS A 43 1.18 17.58 16.85
CA LYS A 43 2.03 17.33 18.04
C LYS A 43 2.89 16.07 17.93
N LYS A 44 2.42 15.04 17.21
CA LYS A 44 3.12 13.77 17.07
C LYS A 44 4.18 13.78 15.95
N GLY A 45 4.42 14.92 15.31
CA GLY A 45 5.42 15.09 14.28
C GLY A 45 4.84 15.21 12.88
N ASP A 46 5.66 14.95 11.87
CA ASP A 46 5.29 15.03 10.46
C ASP A 46 4.35 13.89 10.09
N VAL A 47 3.09 14.21 9.79
CA VAL A 47 2.08 13.22 9.46
C VAL A 47 2.42 12.45 8.18
N LEU A 48 2.88 13.16 7.15
CA LEU A 48 3.19 12.50 5.86
C LEU A 48 4.39 11.58 5.97
N GLU A 49 5.40 11.96 6.74
CA GLU A 49 6.56 11.12 6.99
C GLU A 49 6.16 9.85 7.75
N ALA A 50 5.41 9.98 8.83
CA ALA A 50 4.93 8.84 9.61
C ALA A 50 4.03 7.93 8.78
N SER A 51 3.14 8.49 7.98
CA SER A 51 2.25 7.73 7.11
C SER A 51 3.01 7.00 6.01
N THR A 52 4.06 7.61 5.47
CA THR A 52 4.93 6.96 4.47
C THR A 52 5.60 5.73 5.07
N ILE A 53 6.14 5.84 6.28
CA ILE A 53 6.77 4.71 6.98
C ILE A 53 5.74 3.60 7.22
N ALA A 54 4.54 3.95 7.66
CA ALA A 54 3.46 2.98 7.87
C ALA A 54 3.06 2.27 6.58
N ALA A 55 2.98 2.99 5.46
CA ALA A 55 2.64 2.42 4.16
C ALA A 55 3.69 1.40 3.71
N ILE A 56 4.97 1.76 3.81
CA ILE A 56 6.07 0.86 3.44
C ILE A 56 6.07 -0.39 4.31
N GLN A 57 5.88 -0.24 5.62
CA GLN A 57 5.83 -1.36 6.54
C GLN A 57 4.67 -2.30 6.24
N ALA A 58 3.49 -1.75 5.93
CA ALA A 58 2.31 -2.53 5.56
C ALA A 58 2.53 -3.31 4.26
N VAL A 59 3.19 -2.70 3.27
CA VAL A 59 3.55 -3.39 2.01
C VAL A 59 4.41 -4.62 2.32
N LYS A 60 5.40 -4.48 3.17
CA LYS A 60 6.29 -5.58 3.56
C LYS A 60 5.57 -6.66 4.37
N ASP A 61 4.59 -6.27 5.16
CA ASP A 61 3.85 -7.17 6.06
C ASP A 61 2.56 -7.71 5.43
N THR A 62 2.30 -7.45 4.14
CA THR A 62 1.07 -7.85 3.48
C THR A 62 0.73 -9.34 3.67
N PRO A 63 1.66 -10.31 3.56
CA PRO A 63 1.33 -11.72 3.79
C PRO A 63 0.83 -12.04 5.20
N ARG A 64 1.19 -11.21 6.19
CA ARG A 64 0.70 -11.36 7.57
C ARG A 64 -0.70 -10.81 7.73
N ILE A 65 -1.05 -9.77 6.96
CA ILE A 65 -2.35 -9.08 7.03
C ILE A 65 -3.36 -9.77 6.13
N VAL A 66 -2.93 -10.17 4.94
CA VAL A 66 -3.77 -10.83 3.93
C VAL A 66 -3.26 -12.27 3.76
N PRO A 67 -3.90 -13.26 4.43
CA PRO A 67 -3.36 -14.63 4.48
C PRO A 67 -3.33 -15.35 3.13
N HIS A 68 -4.05 -14.86 2.12
CA HIS A 68 -4.05 -15.41 0.77
C HIS A 68 -2.83 -15.00 -0.05
N CYS A 69 -2.03 -14.05 0.44
CA CYS A 69 -0.87 -13.54 -0.28
C CYS A 69 0.38 -14.39 -0.02
N HIS A 70 1.18 -14.56 -1.07
CA HIS A 70 2.49 -15.19 -0.96
C HIS A 70 3.50 -14.18 -0.42
N PRO A 71 4.51 -14.62 0.36
CA PRO A 71 5.62 -13.73 0.72
C PRO A 71 6.47 -13.45 -0.52
N ILE A 72 6.43 -12.20 -0.98
CA ILE A 72 7.07 -11.79 -2.24
C ILE A 72 8.29 -10.91 -1.91
N PRO A 73 9.48 -11.20 -2.49
CA PRO A 73 10.64 -10.33 -2.33
C PRO A 73 10.44 -9.05 -3.16
N LEU A 74 10.00 -7.98 -2.51
CA LEU A 74 9.77 -6.70 -3.16
C LEU A 74 11.10 -6.03 -3.51
N GLU A 75 11.16 -5.42 -4.70
CA GLU A 75 12.35 -4.72 -5.19
C GLU A 75 12.19 -3.21 -5.07
N GLY A 76 10.97 -2.70 -5.20
CA GLY A 76 10.71 -1.29 -5.11
C GLY A 76 9.37 -0.98 -4.46
N CYS A 77 9.33 0.14 -3.74
CA CYS A 77 8.12 0.69 -3.17
C CYS A 77 8.26 2.19 -3.11
N THR A 78 7.37 2.91 -3.78
CA THR A 78 7.31 4.36 -3.70
C THR A 78 5.96 4.81 -3.16
N VAL A 79 6.00 5.83 -2.32
CA VAL A 79 4.80 6.43 -1.73
C VAL A 79 4.82 7.91 -2.08
N ASN A 80 3.79 8.36 -2.77
CA ASN A 80 3.65 9.76 -3.17
C ASN A 80 2.39 10.36 -2.58
N TRP A 81 2.49 11.62 -2.19
CA TRP A 81 1.39 12.39 -1.62
C TRP A 81 1.11 13.59 -2.51
N SER A 82 -0.16 13.88 -2.74
CA SER A 82 -0.56 15.10 -3.44
C SER A 82 -1.83 15.68 -2.86
N TRP A 83 -1.92 17.01 -2.84
CA TRP A 83 -3.10 17.71 -2.36
C TRP A 83 -4.06 17.98 -3.52
N GLU A 84 -5.34 17.70 -3.29
CA GLU A 84 -6.43 18.02 -4.21
C GLU A 84 -7.47 18.82 -3.42
N GLY A 85 -7.30 20.16 -3.35
CA GLY A 85 -8.08 21.00 -2.46
C GLY A 85 -7.79 20.64 -0.99
N HIS A 86 -8.82 20.26 -0.24
CA HIS A 86 -8.67 19.79 1.14
C HIS A 86 -8.53 18.27 1.24
N SER A 87 -8.38 17.61 0.11
CA SER A 87 -8.19 16.15 0.07
C SER A 87 -6.72 15.82 -0.14
N LEU A 88 -6.28 14.74 0.49
CA LEU A 88 -4.91 14.25 0.38
C LEU A 88 -4.93 12.91 -0.35
N ARG A 89 -4.23 12.84 -1.47
CA ARG A 89 -4.10 11.61 -2.25
C ARG A 89 -2.80 10.91 -1.89
N CYS A 90 -2.91 9.63 -1.55
CA CYS A 90 -1.78 8.72 -1.36
C CYS A 90 -1.71 7.79 -2.55
N THR A 91 -0.53 7.67 -3.16
CA THR A 91 -0.29 6.73 -4.24
C THR A 91 0.87 5.83 -3.85
N VAL A 92 0.63 4.52 -3.82
CA VAL A 92 1.66 3.52 -3.52
C VAL A 92 1.91 2.69 -4.77
N GLU A 93 3.15 2.68 -5.24
CA GLU A 93 3.60 1.84 -6.34
C GLU A 93 4.60 0.81 -5.80
N VAL A 94 4.39 -0.45 -6.13
CA VAL A 94 5.28 -1.55 -5.75
C VAL A 94 5.74 -2.30 -6.98
N SER A 95 6.95 -2.82 -6.93
CA SER A 95 7.53 -3.61 -8.01
C SER A 95 8.27 -4.83 -7.46
N ALA A 96 8.26 -5.90 -8.22
CA ALA A 96 8.95 -7.13 -7.90
C ALA A 96 9.09 -8.00 -9.16
N HIS A 97 10.02 -8.93 -9.15
CA HIS A 97 10.07 -10.01 -10.14
C HIS A 97 9.59 -11.27 -9.44
N TYR A 98 8.41 -11.75 -9.81
CA TYR A 98 7.81 -12.91 -9.15
C TYR A 98 6.76 -13.57 -10.02
N LYS A 99 6.14 -14.64 -9.49
CA LYS A 99 5.21 -15.52 -10.21
C LYS A 99 3.75 -15.04 -10.14
N THR A 100 3.43 -14.10 -9.25
CA THR A 100 2.07 -13.60 -9.07
C THR A 100 2.07 -12.09 -8.97
N GLY A 101 0.88 -11.48 -9.11
CA GLY A 101 0.70 -10.03 -8.97
C GLY A 101 0.90 -9.55 -7.54
N ILE A 102 1.08 -8.24 -7.39
CA ILE A 102 1.37 -7.60 -6.12
C ILE A 102 0.35 -6.48 -5.80
N GLU A 103 -0.88 -6.59 -6.33
CA GLU A 103 -1.96 -5.62 -6.11
C GLU A 103 -2.30 -5.47 -4.63
N MET A 104 -2.30 -6.59 -3.89
CA MET A 104 -2.65 -6.57 -2.47
C MET A 104 -1.62 -5.82 -1.63
N GLU A 105 -0.35 -5.92 -2.00
CA GLU A 105 0.72 -5.16 -1.36
C GLU A 105 0.50 -3.65 -1.54
N ALA A 106 0.18 -3.23 -2.76
CA ALA A 106 -0.10 -1.82 -3.05
C ALA A 106 -1.35 -1.33 -2.31
N LEU A 107 -2.43 -2.10 -2.33
CA LEU A 107 -3.68 -1.76 -1.63
C LEU A 107 -3.49 -1.70 -0.12
N THR A 108 -2.77 -2.65 0.46
CA THR A 108 -2.47 -2.65 1.89
C THR A 108 -1.65 -1.43 2.28
N GLY A 109 -0.66 -1.06 1.47
CA GLY A 109 0.14 0.13 1.69
C GLY A 109 -0.69 1.40 1.71
N VAL A 110 -1.59 1.58 0.74
CA VAL A 110 -2.50 2.73 0.70
C VAL A 110 -3.41 2.77 1.93
N SER A 111 -3.93 1.62 2.34
CA SER A 111 -4.86 1.55 3.48
C SER A 111 -4.18 1.91 4.81
N ALA A 112 -2.91 1.55 4.99
CA ALA A 112 -2.16 1.83 6.22
C ALA A 112 -1.51 3.21 6.25
N GLY A 113 -1.19 3.74 5.08
CA GLY A 113 -0.61 5.09 4.93
C GLY A 113 -1.61 6.21 5.21
#